data_e7f99f3808ae0b8cf54ca231c8afdfe2
#
_entry.id   e7f99f3808ae0b8cf54ca231c8afdfe2
#
_cell.length_a   1.000
_cell.length_b   1.000
_cell.length_c   1.000
_cell.angle_alpha   90.00
_cell.angle_beta   90.00
_cell.angle_gamma   90.00
#
_symmetry.space_group_name_H-M   'P 1'
#
loop_
_entity.id
_entity.type
_entity.pdbx_description
1 polymer ?
#
loop_
_entity_poly.entity_id
_entity_poly.type
_entity_poly.pdbx_seq_one_letter_code
_entity_poly.pdbx_strand_id
1 'polypeptide(L)'
;MTKVASAAMLLPGDTEIQSDEMKIRFRIILLAVMALLLALHHPLAARDFDVRNHGAVGDGKVLDTTAIQQAVDAASMAKGGRVVFPAGVYLSGSIRLKSHVKLHLEKGATLLGSTDRSHYQKLNFLALVMADGQEDIGISGEGVIDGQGKILAEAVIAPIRPGRFPDAGEAKRPVLINFRQCRDVAVRDVTLRESACWVQLYRDCDRVLIENVTVRTMAAITNDGLDIDGCSNVVVRDCDIDSEDDAVCLKSSGRLCENVLIENCRLRSTCNALKFGTASVKGFKNITVRNLEIHDTYLSGIALEIVDGGVMENVNISKVRMTTTNNPVFIRLGHRNADGPVGSIDGVTISDVTAEIPNRPKSEMDKFPSYWRHLCTTLITGSITGLPGHPVRNVTLRNFAMTYGGIGDAPKPDHLLLENLEKIPECAQSYPESKMFGVLPAWGLYCRHAEGLTFENVTLRVSGRDYRAAVIFDDVRDLKLNRFDILSAGRKPVMVLNDVARAAIIQCKQPGGVKWIDRRGGTKDVVFP
;
A
#
# COMPACT_ATOMS: atom_id res chain seq x y z
N MET A 1 -55.34 -38.66 76.47
CA MET A 1 -55.25 -37.18 76.44
C MET A 1 -54.50 -36.78 75.24
N THR A 2 -55.17 -36.40 74.18
CA THR A 2 -54.68 -36.16 72.82
C THR A 2 -54.61 -34.67 72.59
N LYS A 3 -53.46 -34.17 72.21
CA LYS A 3 -53.28 -32.81 71.67
C LYS A 3 -53.17 -32.87 70.14
N VAL A 4 -54.16 -32.28 69.52
CA VAL A 4 -54.21 -32.05 68.08
C VAL A 4 -53.29 -30.84 67.72
N ALA A 5 -52.35 -31.00 66.82
CA ALA A 5 -51.58 -29.93 66.25
C ALA A 5 -52.23 -29.53 64.92
N SER A 6 -52.59 -28.26 64.82
CA SER A 6 -53.10 -27.62 63.59
C SER A 6 -51.95 -27.31 62.64
N ALA A 7 -51.99 -27.87 61.46
CA ALA A 7 -51.06 -27.49 60.33
C ALA A 7 -51.74 -26.38 59.55
N ALA A 8 -51.07 -25.20 59.48
CA ALA A 8 -51.45 -24.13 58.60
C ALA A 8 -50.95 -24.44 57.16
N MET A 9 -51.90 -24.52 56.25
CA MET A 9 -51.70 -24.76 54.82
C MET A 9 -51.32 -23.44 54.18
N LEU A 10 -50.07 -23.29 53.81
CA LEU A 10 -49.59 -22.18 52.97
C LEU A 10 -50.06 -22.42 51.52
N LEU A 11 -50.79 -21.49 50.97
CA LEU A 11 -51.23 -21.48 49.56
C LEU A 11 -50.08 -21.23 48.60
N PRO A 12 -49.98 -21.90 47.43
CA PRO A 12 -48.85 -21.82 46.53
C PRO A 12 -48.81 -20.57 45.59
N GLY A 13 -49.43 -19.48 45.99
CA GLY A 13 -49.47 -18.24 45.15
C GLY A 13 -48.45 -17.15 45.49
N ASP A 14 -47.98 -17.11 46.74
CA ASP A 14 -47.19 -15.94 47.20
C ASP A 14 -45.72 -16.00 46.87
N THR A 15 -45.17 -17.17 46.55
CA THR A 15 -43.76 -17.34 46.20
C THR A 15 -43.44 -17.00 44.72
N GLU A 16 -44.38 -17.19 43.81
CA GLU A 16 -44.21 -16.81 42.37
C GLU A 16 -44.32 -15.30 42.18
N ILE A 17 -45.23 -14.63 42.86
CA ILE A 17 -45.42 -13.18 42.78
C ILE A 17 -44.18 -12.42 43.29
N GLN A 18 -43.57 -12.87 44.40
CA GLN A 18 -42.34 -12.26 44.91
C GLN A 18 -41.13 -12.49 43.99
N SER A 19 -41.07 -13.63 43.29
CA SER A 19 -39.99 -13.91 42.31
C SER A 19 -40.06 -13.02 41.08
N ASP A 20 -41.27 -12.72 40.61
CA ASP A 20 -41.46 -11.91 39.42
C ASP A 20 -41.28 -10.40 39.69
N GLU A 21 -41.71 -9.90 40.86
CA GLU A 21 -41.37 -8.55 41.29
C GLU A 21 -39.86 -8.35 41.45
N MET A 22 -39.14 -9.31 41.98
CA MET A 22 -37.69 -9.25 42.12
C MET A 22 -36.99 -9.25 40.76
N LYS A 23 -37.45 -10.04 39.79
CA LYS A 23 -36.94 -10.02 38.38
C LYS A 23 -37.22 -8.69 37.67
N ILE A 24 -38.39 -8.10 37.91
CA ILE A 24 -38.76 -6.79 37.35
C ILE A 24 -37.88 -5.69 37.95
N ARG A 25 -37.68 -5.67 39.25
CA ARG A 25 -36.79 -4.71 39.92
C ARG A 25 -35.35 -4.85 39.47
N PHE A 26 -34.84 -6.07 39.29
CA PHE A 26 -33.50 -6.33 38.77
C PHE A 26 -33.35 -5.85 37.32
N ARG A 27 -34.34 -6.05 36.45
CA ARG A 27 -34.37 -5.53 35.09
C ARG A 27 -34.38 -3.99 35.04
N ILE A 28 -35.15 -3.36 35.89
CA ILE A 28 -35.22 -1.89 35.99
C ILE A 28 -33.87 -1.32 36.46
N ILE A 29 -33.23 -1.94 37.46
CA ILE A 29 -31.91 -1.53 37.93
C ILE A 29 -30.86 -1.73 36.82
N LEU A 30 -30.91 -2.86 36.12
CA LEU A 30 -29.98 -3.14 35.01
C LEU A 30 -30.14 -2.14 33.85
N LEU A 31 -31.38 -1.79 33.51
CA LEU A 31 -31.68 -0.77 32.49
C LEU A 31 -31.27 0.62 32.96
N ALA A 32 -31.45 0.96 34.22
CA ALA A 32 -31.01 2.24 34.79
C ALA A 32 -29.46 2.36 34.81
N VAL A 33 -28.76 1.27 35.17
CA VAL A 33 -27.30 1.18 35.14
C VAL A 33 -26.80 1.26 33.71
N MET A 34 -27.44 0.57 32.76
CA MET A 34 -27.10 0.65 31.34
C MET A 34 -27.34 2.05 30.76
N ALA A 35 -28.46 2.70 31.12
CA ALA A 35 -28.77 4.06 30.74
C ALA A 35 -27.77 5.07 31.36
N LEU A 36 -27.34 4.86 32.59
CA LEU A 36 -26.30 5.67 33.25
C LEU A 36 -24.93 5.46 32.61
N LEU A 37 -24.58 4.24 32.26
CA LEU A 37 -23.35 3.92 31.51
C LEU A 37 -23.40 4.50 30.10
N LEU A 38 -24.54 4.48 29.41
CA LEU A 38 -24.74 5.15 28.11
C LEU A 38 -24.68 6.68 28.22
N ALA A 39 -25.25 7.26 29.32
CA ALA A 39 -25.18 8.69 29.59
C ALA A 39 -23.72 9.17 29.90
N LEU A 40 -22.93 8.30 30.53
CA LEU A 40 -21.49 8.56 30.78
C LEU A 40 -20.64 8.40 29.53
N HIS A 41 -21.16 7.79 28.46
CA HIS A 41 -20.50 7.63 27.15
C HIS A 41 -20.98 8.65 26.11
N HIS A 42 -21.66 9.75 26.50
CA HIS A 42 -21.77 10.87 25.59
C HIS A 42 -20.35 11.39 25.38
N PRO A 43 -19.81 11.38 24.13
CA PRO A 43 -18.56 12.04 23.90
C PRO A 43 -18.76 13.51 24.31
N LEU A 44 -18.06 13.97 25.33
CA LEU A 44 -17.96 15.41 25.58
C LEU A 44 -17.62 16.05 24.23
N ALA A 45 -18.44 17.01 23.79
CA ALA A 45 -18.14 17.73 22.56
C ALA A 45 -16.69 18.17 22.63
N ALA A 46 -15.89 17.74 21.65
CA ALA A 46 -14.46 18.01 21.66
C ALA A 46 -14.28 19.52 21.79
N ARG A 47 -13.53 19.98 22.80
CA ARG A 47 -13.28 21.40 23.03
C ARG A 47 -12.44 21.92 21.87
N ASP A 48 -12.88 23.03 21.29
CA ASP A 48 -12.20 23.67 20.17
C ASP A 48 -11.22 24.74 20.64
N PHE A 49 -10.05 24.75 20.02
CA PHE A 49 -8.98 25.73 20.23
C PHE A 49 -8.67 26.38 18.89
N ASP A 50 -9.32 27.50 18.59
CA ASP A 50 -9.07 28.27 17.37
C ASP A 50 -7.66 28.87 17.41
N VAL A 51 -6.84 28.57 16.38
CA VAL A 51 -5.45 29.04 16.29
C VAL A 51 -5.33 30.57 16.32
N ARG A 52 -6.36 31.29 15.85
CA ARG A 52 -6.42 32.76 15.88
C ARG A 52 -6.49 33.31 17.29
N ASN A 53 -7.15 32.60 18.19
CA ASN A 53 -7.21 32.99 19.62
C ASN A 53 -5.86 32.82 20.32
N HIS A 54 -4.89 32.17 19.66
CA HIS A 54 -3.51 32.02 20.10
C HIS A 54 -2.53 32.89 19.30
N GLY A 55 -3.04 33.77 18.44
CA GLY A 55 -2.25 34.79 17.72
C GLY A 55 -1.89 34.41 16.29
N ALA A 56 -2.44 33.30 15.72
CA ALA A 56 -2.25 33.01 14.31
C ALA A 56 -2.95 34.02 13.41
N VAL A 57 -2.24 34.51 12.39
CA VAL A 57 -2.75 35.55 11.47
C VAL A 57 -3.51 34.91 10.30
N GLY A 58 -2.97 33.83 9.73
CA GLY A 58 -3.59 33.12 8.62
C GLY A 58 -3.60 33.88 7.30
N ASP A 59 -2.60 34.74 7.05
CA ASP A 59 -2.46 35.56 5.81
C ASP A 59 -1.47 34.96 4.78
N GLY A 60 -0.85 33.80 5.08
CA GLY A 60 0.15 33.12 4.25
C GLY A 60 1.53 33.79 4.22
N LYS A 61 1.78 34.78 5.05
CA LYS A 61 3.03 35.57 5.10
C LYS A 61 3.70 35.51 6.45
N VAL A 62 2.92 35.75 7.51
CA VAL A 62 3.39 35.67 8.88
C VAL A 62 3.59 34.20 9.26
N LEU A 63 4.70 33.89 9.94
CA LEU A 63 4.99 32.54 10.43
C LEU A 63 4.14 32.25 11.68
N ASP A 64 3.09 31.47 11.52
CA ASP A 64 2.10 31.13 12.55
C ASP A 64 2.51 29.95 13.44
N THR A 65 3.69 29.35 13.24
CA THR A 65 4.13 28.13 13.95
C THR A 65 3.96 28.22 15.46
N THR A 66 4.39 29.33 16.06
CA THR A 66 4.33 29.51 17.52
C THR A 66 2.88 29.57 18.02
N ALA A 67 2.02 30.31 17.33
CA ALA A 67 0.61 30.42 17.67
C ALA A 67 -0.13 29.08 17.55
N ILE A 68 0.14 28.34 16.47
CA ILE A 68 -0.42 26.99 16.26
C ILE A 68 0.05 26.04 17.36
N GLN A 69 1.35 26.07 17.71
CA GLN A 69 1.88 25.20 18.77
C GLN A 69 1.27 25.56 20.14
N GLN A 70 1.04 26.84 20.43
CA GLN A 70 0.35 27.27 21.65
C GLN A 70 -1.09 26.74 21.72
N ALA A 71 -1.81 26.69 20.60
CA ALA A 71 -3.14 26.08 20.53
C ALA A 71 -3.10 24.58 20.82
N VAL A 72 -2.11 23.86 20.25
CA VAL A 72 -1.85 22.44 20.53
C VAL A 72 -1.53 22.22 22.02
N ASP A 73 -0.70 23.08 22.59
CA ASP A 73 -0.31 22.99 23.99
C ASP A 73 -1.49 23.26 24.93
N ALA A 74 -2.32 24.25 24.62
CA ALA A 74 -3.54 24.55 25.36
C ALA A 74 -4.55 23.40 25.31
N ALA A 75 -4.75 22.78 24.14
CA ALA A 75 -5.59 21.60 23.99
C ALA A 75 -5.06 20.43 24.81
N SER A 76 -3.76 20.18 24.79
CA SER A 76 -3.12 19.13 25.59
C SER A 76 -3.27 19.36 27.09
N MET A 77 -3.06 20.59 27.57
CA MET A 77 -3.27 20.94 28.98
C MET A 77 -4.73 20.77 29.42
N ALA A 78 -5.68 20.96 28.50
CA ALA A 78 -7.10 20.68 28.72
C ALA A 78 -7.47 19.18 28.63
N LYS A 79 -6.49 18.29 28.54
CA LYS A 79 -6.63 16.84 28.39
C LYS A 79 -7.21 16.40 27.05
N GLY A 80 -7.07 17.22 26.02
CA GLY A 80 -7.46 16.93 24.66
C GLY A 80 -8.39 17.98 24.04
N GLY A 81 -8.58 17.87 22.74
CA GLY A 81 -9.46 18.75 21.98
C GLY A 81 -9.06 18.89 20.52
N ARG A 82 -9.82 19.71 19.79
CA ARG A 82 -9.52 20.02 18.39
C ARG A 82 -8.82 21.39 18.30
N VAL A 83 -7.70 21.43 17.62
CA VAL A 83 -7.05 22.69 17.22
C VAL A 83 -7.61 23.06 15.85
N VAL A 84 -8.43 24.11 15.83
CA VAL A 84 -9.23 24.49 14.66
C VAL A 84 -8.52 25.58 13.87
N PHE A 85 -8.44 25.35 12.56
CA PHE A 85 -7.95 26.30 11.57
C PHE A 85 -9.14 26.81 10.76
N PRO A 86 -9.69 27.99 11.05
CA PRO A 86 -10.70 28.61 10.20
C PRO A 86 -10.15 28.96 8.81
N ALA A 87 -11.02 29.27 7.85
CA ALA A 87 -10.60 29.65 6.50
C ALA A 87 -9.49 30.71 6.51
N GLY A 88 -8.35 30.43 5.87
CA GLY A 88 -7.13 31.26 5.86
C GLY A 88 -5.91 30.45 5.44
N VAL A 89 -4.76 31.11 5.29
CA VAL A 89 -3.49 30.46 4.91
C VAL A 89 -2.49 30.62 6.04
N TYR A 90 -2.21 29.54 6.76
CA TYR A 90 -1.36 29.52 7.94
C TYR A 90 0.05 29.01 7.57
N LEU A 91 0.98 29.94 7.37
CA LEU A 91 2.38 29.60 7.08
C LEU A 91 3.04 29.04 8.34
N SER A 92 3.61 27.84 8.24
CA SER A 92 4.17 27.16 9.41
C SER A 92 5.42 26.35 9.10
N GLY A 93 6.30 26.25 10.09
CA GLY A 93 7.26 25.18 10.25
C GLY A 93 6.63 23.99 10.98
N SER A 94 7.46 23.22 11.69
CA SER A 94 7.01 21.99 12.37
C SER A 94 6.02 22.25 13.48
N ILE A 95 4.92 21.50 13.46
CA ILE A 95 3.91 21.40 14.51
C ILE A 95 4.05 20.01 15.17
N ARG A 96 4.20 19.96 16.50
CA ARG A 96 4.25 18.74 17.28
C ARG A 96 2.91 18.45 17.93
N LEU A 97 2.25 17.39 17.50
CA LEU A 97 1.03 16.91 18.15
C LEU A 97 1.33 16.29 19.51
N LYS A 98 0.38 16.37 20.40
CA LYS A 98 0.37 15.76 21.72
C LYS A 98 -0.84 14.85 21.87
N SER A 99 -0.78 13.92 22.78
CA SER A 99 -1.87 12.96 23.02
C SER A 99 -3.21 13.66 23.23
N HIS A 100 -4.26 13.06 22.65
CA HIS A 100 -5.64 13.53 22.66
C HIS A 100 -5.90 14.86 21.91
N VAL A 101 -4.95 15.31 21.08
CA VAL A 101 -5.08 16.54 20.28
C VAL A 101 -5.22 16.21 18.81
N LYS A 102 -6.22 16.80 18.17
CA LYS A 102 -6.50 16.64 16.74
C LYS A 102 -6.48 17.99 16.04
N LEU A 103 -5.80 18.08 14.89
CA LEU A 103 -5.91 19.27 14.03
C LEU A 103 -7.22 19.17 13.22
N HIS A 104 -7.92 20.27 13.08
CA HIS A 104 -9.12 20.37 12.27
C HIS A 104 -9.04 21.56 11.33
N LEU A 105 -8.87 21.27 10.05
CA LEU A 105 -8.77 22.29 9.01
C LEU A 105 -10.15 22.49 8.38
N GLU A 106 -10.79 23.63 8.67
CA GLU A 106 -12.08 23.96 8.06
C GLU A 106 -11.94 24.16 6.54
N LYS A 107 -13.04 24.08 5.84
CA LYS A 107 -13.09 24.39 4.42
C LYS A 107 -12.52 25.79 4.14
N GLY A 108 -11.55 25.86 3.23
CA GLY A 108 -10.83 27.10 2.92
C GLY A 108 -9.62 27.38 3.82
N ALA A 109 -9.34 26.52 4.81
CA ALA A 109 -8.09 26.56 5.56
C ALA A 109 -6.96 25.90 4.79
N THR A 110 -5.78 26.51 4.78
CA THR A 110 -4.54 25.92 4.26
C THR A 110 -3.46 26.01 5.33
N LEU A 111 -2.95 24.87 5.78
CA LEU A 111 -1.68 24.80 6.50
C LEU A 111 -0.56 24.78 5.47
N LEU A 112 0.17 25.89 5.34
CA LEU A 112 1.20 26.10 4.34
C LEU A 112 2.58 25.89 4.94
N GLY A 113 3.33 24.91 4.46
CA GLY A 113 4.70 24.65 4.90
C GLY A 113 5.65 25.77 4.51
N SER A 114 6.54 26.15 5.43
CA SER A 114 7.57 27.13 5.14
C SER A 114 8.54 26.66 4.07
N THR A 115 9.04 27.57 3.25
CA THR A 115 10.13 27.29 2.30
C THR A 115 11.51 27.40 2.93
N ASP A 116 11.62 27.83 4.19
CA ASP A 116 12.85 27.82 4.96
C ASP A 116 12.96 26.52 5.79
N ARG A 117 13.95 25.68 5.47
CA ARG A 117 14.19 24.41 6.16
C ARG A 117 14.57 24.54 7.62
N SER A 118 15.09 25.69 8.05
CA SER A 118 15.41 25.96 9.45
C SER A 118 14.18 26.00 10.36
N HIS A 119 12.99 26.20 9.78
CA HIS A 119 11.72 26.17 10.51
C HIS A 119 11.23 24.74 10.82
N TYR A 120 11.90 23.71 10.28
CA TYR A 120 11.49 22.32 10.47
C TYR A 120 12.33 21.60 11.51
N GLN A 121 11.66 20.83 12.33
CA GLN A 121 12.27 19.92 13.29
C GLN A 121 12.33 18.51 12.71
N LYS A 122 13.23 17.70 13.25
CA LYS A 122 13.53 16.35 12.78
C LYS A 122 13.23 15.32 13.87
N LEU A 123 12.49 14.26 13.51
CA LEU A 123 12.56 12.96 14.18
C LEU A 123 13.63 12.11 13.48
N ASN A 124 13.22 11.28 12.52
CA ASN A 124 14.13 10.68 11.53
C ASN A 124 14.15 11.52 10.22
N PHE A 125 13.04 12.14 9.86
CA PHE A 125 12.88 13.10 8.78
C PHE A 125 12.46 14.46 9.34
N LEU A 126 12.75 15.54 8.59
CA LEU A 126 12.09 16.82 8.80
C LEU A 126 10.60 16.65 8.49
N ALA A 127 9.72 17.30 9.24
CA ALA A 127 8.28 17.18 9.00
C ALA A 127 7.50 18.44 9.33
N LEU A 128 6.39 18.67 8.61
CA LEU A 128 5.48 19.79 8.91
C LEU A 128 4.59 19.46 10.11
N VAL A 129 3.94 18.28 10.11
CA VAL A 129 3.16 17.80 11.26
C VAL A 129 3.81 16.51 11.77
N MET A 130 4.12 16.48 13.05
CA MET A 130 4.85 15.35 13.62
C MET A 130 4.31 14.93 14.99
N ALA A 131 4.46 13.64 15.30
CA ALA A 131 4.15 13.06 16.60
C ALA A 131 5.08 11.87 16.89
N ASP A 132 5.44 11.67 18.14
CA ASP A 132 6.28 10.58 18.59
C ASP A 132 5.76 10.03 19.92
N GLY A 133 5.37 8.75 19.96
CA GLY A 133 4.87 8.10 21.15
C GLY A 133 3.53 8.64 21.67
N GLN A 134 2.72 9.28 20.81
CA GLN A 134 1.45 9.89 21.20
C GLN A 134 0.26 8.96 20.95
N GLU A 135 -0.85 9.22 21.64
CA GLU A 135 -2.08 8.46 21.47
C GLU A 135 -3.30 9.35 21.22
N ASP A 136 -4.30 8.81 20.51
CA ASP A 136 -5.55 9.50 20.15
C ASP A 136 -5.28 10.85 19.47
N ILE A 137 -4.50 10.83 18.42
CA ILE A 137 -4.11 11.99 17.62
C ILE A 137 -4.71 11.93 16.23
N GLY A 138 -4.78 13.06 15.54
CA GLY A 138 -5.26 13.03 14.17
C GLY A 138 -5.28 14.38 13.48
N ILE A 139 -5.72 14.29 12.21
CA ILE A 139 -5.94 15.45 11.33
C ILE A 139 -7.28 15.21 10.64
N SER A 140 -8.10 16.24 10.55
CA SER A 140 -9.41 16.13 9.91
C SER A 140 -9.85 17.45 9.27
N GLY A 141 -10.94 17.40 8.52
CA GLY A 141 -11.59 18.57 7.92
C GLY A 141 -11.33 18.72 6.43
N GLU A 142 -12.04 19.65 5.78
CA GLU A 142 -12.02 19.84 4.32
C GLU A 142 -10.90 20.81 3.85
N GLY A 143 -9.92 21.09 4.71
CA GLY A 143 -8.80 21.98 4.39
C GLY A 143 -7.66 21.28 3.67
N VAL A 144 -6.58 22.02 3.47
CA VAL A 144 -5.40 21.62 2.70
C VAL A 144 -4.15 21.69 3.57
N ILE A 145 -3.27 20.71 3.46
CA ILE A 145 -1.88 20.78 3.91
C ILE A 145 -0.99 20.83 2.66
N ASP A 146 -0.29 21.94 2.48
CA ASP A 146 0.56 22.20 1.31
C ASP A 146 2.02 22.38 1.74
N GLY A 147 2.90 21.53 1.24
CA GLY A 147 4.30 21.52 1.63
C GLY A 147 5.19 22.52 0.91
N GLN A 148 4.73 23.17 -0.17
CA GLN A 148 5.57 23.98 -1.06
C GLN A 148 6.84 23.24 -1.52
N GLY A 149 6.70 21.93 -1.70
CA GLY A 149 7.79 20.96 -1.77
C GLY A 149 8.77 21.17 -2.90
N LYS A 150 8.31 21.73 -4.02
CA LYS A 150 9.18 21.99 -5.18
C LYS A 150 10.36 22.89 -4.80
N ILE A 151 10.11 24.00 -4.11
CA ILE A 151 11.14 24.94 -3.69
C ILE A 151 12.14 24.29 -2.73
N LEU A 152 11.61 23.56 -1.73
CA LEU A 152 12.41 22.87 -0.73
C LEU A 152 13.24 21.72 -1.32
N ALA A 153 12.67 20.98 -2.26
CA ALA A 153 13.35 19.87 -2.92
C ALA A 153 14.44 20.38 -3.87
N GLU A 154 14.17 21.39 -4.68
CA GLU A 154 15.16 21.99 -5.60
C GLU A 154 16.40 22.49 -4.84
N ALA A 155 16.21 23.10 -3.68
CA ALA A 155 17.33 23.56 -2.84
C ALA A 155 18.26 22.43 -2.35
N VAL A 156 17.77 21.18 -2.30
CA VAL A 156 18.55 20.00 -1.90
C VAL A 156 19.05 19.21 -3.10
N ILE A 157 18.22 19.06 -4.13
CA ILE A 157 18.47 18.15 -5.26
C ILE A 157 19.30 18.85 -6.36
N ALA A 158 19.09 20.13 -6.61
CA ALA A 158 19.78 20.87 -7.67
C ALA A 158 21.33 20.84 -7.58
N PRO A 159 21.95 20.85 -6.37
CA PRO A 159 23.41 20.72 -6.25
C PRO A 159 23.96 19.33 -6.63
N ILE A 160 23.08 18.34 -6.86
CA ILE A 160 23.47 16.97 -7.13
C ILE A 160 23.80 16.81 -8.59
N ARG A 161 25.03 16.36 -8.92
CA ARG A 161 25.49 16.20 -10.30
C ARG A 161 24.67 15.16 -11.06
N PRO A 162 24.31 15.42 -12.35
CA PRO A 162 23.64 14.45 -13.20
C PRO A 162 24.39 13.11 -13.25
N GLY A 163 23.67 11.98 -13.15
CA GLY A 163 24.23 10.63 -13.25
C GLY A 163 24.65 9.98 -11.92
N ARG A 164 24.58 10.67 -10.81
CA ARG A 164 24.51 10.02 -9.50
C ARG A 164 23.05 10.03 -9.08
N PHE A 165 22.46 8.85 -8.81
CA PHE A 165 21.40 8.75 -7.83
C PHE A 165 22.09 8.95 -6.48
N PRO A 166 22.03 10.12 -5.92
CA PRO A 166 22.57 10.33 -4.62
C PRO A 166 21.55 9.75 -3.65
N ASP A 167 21.98 9.53 -2.47
CA ASP A 167 21.15 9.86 -1.32
C ASP A 167 20.37 11.12 -1.71
N ALA A 168 19.11 10.96 -2.12
CA ALA A 168 18.29 12.05 -2.66
C ALA A 168 18.03 13.15 -1.62
N GLY A 169 18.81 13.12 -0.54
CA GLY A 169 18.72 14.05 0.57
C GLY A 169 17.37 13.97 1.26
N GLU A 170 16.71 12.81 1.24
CA GLU A 170 15.38 12.59 1.84
C GLU A 170 15.29 13.12 3.26
N ALA A 171 16.28 12.78 4.09
CA ALA A 171 16.34 13.26 5.47
C ALA A 171 16.52 14.79 5.62
N LYS A 172 16.78 15.49 4.51
CA LYS A 172 16.95 16.96 4.45
C LYS A 172 15.74 17.66 3.83
N ARG A 173 14.74 16.91 3.39
CA ARG A 173 13.52 17.41 2.76
C ARG A 173 12.33 17.11 3.67
N PRO A 174 11.50 18.10 4.01
CA PRO A 174 10.35 17.86 4.88
C PRO A 174 9.30 16.95 4.24
N VAL A 175 8.81 15.98 5.01
CA VAL A 175 7.56 15.27 4.76
C VAL A 175 6.38 16.08 5.32
N LEU A 176 5.15 15.85 4.87
CA LEU A 176 4.02 16.58 5.44
C LEU A 176 3.63 16.01 6.81
N ILE A 177 3.50 14.69 6.93
CA ILE A 177 3.09 14.02 8.16
C ILE A 177 4.14 12.96 8.51
N ASN A 178 4.62 12.99 9.76
CA ASN A 178 5.54 11.99 10.30
C ASN A 178 5.10 11.58 11.71
N PHE A 179 4.39 10.47 11.81
CA PHE A 179 3.95 9.90 13.07
C PHE A 179 4.73 8.61 13.37
N ARG A 180 5.35 8.57 14.54
CA ARG A 180 6.17 7.45 14.98
C ARG A 180 5.69 6.91 16.32
N GLN A 181 5.58 5.58 16.45
CA GLN A 181 5.22 4.90 17.69
C GLN A 181 3.92 5.43 18.33
N CYS A 182 3.00 5.91 17.47
CA CYS A 182 1.72 6.48 17.89
C CYS A 182 0.62 5.41 17.90
N ARG A 183 -0.45 5.67 18.64
CA ARG A 183 -1.59 4.78 18.77
C ARG A 183 -2.89 5.55 18.61
N ASP A 184 -3.92 4.91 18.04
CA ASP A 184 -5.21 5.55 17.80
C ASP A 184 -5.07 6.82 16.95
N VAL A 185 -4.52 6.64 15.75
CA VAL A 185 -4.25 7.71 14.78
C VAL A 185 -5.37 7.78 13.77
N ALA A 186 -5.91 8.98 13.49
CA ALA A 186 -6.90 9.17 12.44
C ALA A 186 -6.58 10.39 11.56
N VAL A 187 -6.45 10.16 10.23
CA VAL A 187 -6.33 11.24 9.24
C VAL A 187 -7.48 11.12 8.26
N ARG A 188 -8.31 12.17 8.17
CA ARG A 188 -9.58 12.10 7.41
C ARG A 188 -9.89 13.40 6.69
N ASP A 189 -10.51 13.25 5.51
CA ASP A 189 -11.18 14.30 4.73
C ASP A 189 -10.27 15.42 4.20
N VAL A 190 -8.99 15.40 4.51
CA VAL A 190 -8.03 16.45 4.13
C VAL A 190 -7.40 16.22 2.77
N THR A 191 -6.97 17.31 2.15
CA THR A 191 -6.12 17.28 0.96
C THR A 191 -4.66 17.55 1.35
N LEU A 192 -3.77 16.66 0.93
CA LEU A 192 -2.32 16.74 1.13
C LEU A 192 -1.65 16.97 -0.22
N ARG A 193 -0.84 17.99 -0.35
CA ARG A 193 -0.22 18.28 -1.64
C ARG A 193 1.20 18.82 -1.53
N GLU A 194 1.93 18.68 -2.63
CA GLU A 194 3.23 19.30 -2.87
C GLU A 194 4.22 19.08 -1.72
N SER A 195 4.41 17.82 -1.29
CA SER A 195 5.45 17.46 -0.32
C SER A 195 6.85 17.59 -0.92
N ALA A 196 7.85 17.93 -0.13
CA ALA A 196 9.23 17.95 -0.59
C ALA A 196 9.90 16.56 -0.62
N CYS A 197 9.31 15.59 0.06
CA CYS A 197 9.69 14.18 0.12
C CYS A 197 8.40 13.37 0.26
N TRP A 198 8.41 12.22 0.90
CA TRP A 198 7.21 11.43 1.21
C TRP A 198 6.10 12.31 1.80
N VAL A 199 4.85 11.99 1.47
CA VAL A 199 3.73 12.83 1.94
C VAL A 199 3.36 12.45 3.37
N GLN A 200 3.10 11.17 3.61
CA GLN A 200 2.66 10.67 4.91
C GLN A 200 3.53 9.48 5.31
N LEU A 201 4.17 9.56 6.46
CA LEU A 201 4.94 8.47 7.04
C LEU A 201 4.37 8.10 8.41
N TYR A 202 3.86 6.88 8.52
CA TYR A 202 3.45 6.25 9.77
C TYR A 202 4.44 5.13 10.07
N ARG A 203 5.18 5.25 11.17
CA ARG A 203 6.19 4.26 11.54
C ARG A 203 5.92 3.68 12.93
N ASP A 204 5.89 2.34 13.00
CA ASP A 204 5.68 1.60 14.24
C ASP A 204 4.40 1.99 14.99
N CYS A 205 3.38 2.47 14.28
CA CYS A 205 2.09 2.89 14.83
C CYS A 205 1.12 1.72 14.95
N ASP A 206 0.14 1.87 15.84
CA ASP A 206 -0.93 0.88 16.05
C ASP A 206 -2.31 1.54 15.99
N ARG A 207 -3.30 0.89 15.37
CA ARG A 207 -4.65 1.40 15.12
C ARG A 207 -4.64 2.75 14.39
N VAL A 208 -4.29 2.66 13.10
CA VAL A 208 -4.22 3.81 12.20
C VAL A 208 -5.39 3.77 11.22
N LEU A 209 -6.11 4.88 11.11
CA LEU A 209 -7.17 5.08 10.13
C LEU A 209 -6.81 6.24 9.20
N ILE A 210 -6.80 5.97 7.89
CA ILE A 210 -6.64 6.95 6.83
C ILE A 210 -7.87 6.83 5.93
N GLU A 211 -8.70 7.85 5.91
CA GLU A 211 -10.03 7.78 5.29
C GLU A 211 -10.34 9.05 4.51
N ASN A 212 -10.83 8.89 3.27
CA ASN A 212 -11.25 10.00 2.42
C ASN A 212 -10.15 11.10 2.27
N VAL A 213 -8.89 10.66 2.15
CA VAL A 213 -7.75 11.56 1.99
C VAL A 213 -7.41 11.69 0.50
N THR A 214 -7.26 12.94 0.07
CA THR A 214 -6.79 13.25 -1.28
C THR A 214 -5.31 13.62 -1.24
N VAL A 215 -4.48 12.93 -2.03
CA VAL A 215 -3.05 13.25 -2.19
C VAL A 215 -2.78 13.72 -3.62
N ARG A 216 -2.08 14.83 -3.76
CA ARG A 216 -1.63 15.38 -5.05
C ARG A 216 -0.20 15.88 -4.90
N THR A 217 0.77 15.08 -5.34
CA THR A 217 2.18 15.41 -5.15
C THR A 217 3.04 14.98 -6.33
N MET A 218 3.54 15.97 -7.03
CA MET A 218 4.47 15.83 -8.17
C MET A 218 5.64 16.82 -8.03
N ALA A 219 5.89 17.27 -6.80
CA ALA A 219 6.82 18.36 -6.51
C ALA A 219 8.29 17.95 -6.64
N ALA A 220 8.61 16.68 -6.31
CA ALA A 220 9.97 16.20 -6.21
C ALA A 220 10.04 14.69 -6.42
N ILE A 221 11.26 14.18 -6.60
CA ILE A 221 11.55 12.74 -6.56
C ILE A 221 11.30 12.19 -5.15
N THR A 222 10.98 10.90 -5.04
CA THR A 222 10.64 10.23 -3.77
C THR A 222 9.45 10.87 -3.06
N ASN A 223 8.43 11.24 -3.83
CA ASN A 223 7.16 11.73 -3.33
C ASN A 223 6.15 10.58 -3.18
N ASP A 224 6.46 9.61 -2.32
CA ASP A 224 5.53 8.53 -1.97
C ASP A 224 4.27 9.15 -1.35
N GLY A 225 3.09 8.65 -1.77
CA GLY A 225 1.81 9.21 -1.31
C GLY A 225 1.48 8.83 0.14
N LEU A 226 1.74 7.56 0.49
CA LEU A 226 1.44 7.01 1.81
C LEU A 226 2.40 5.88 2.14
N ASP A 227 3.19 6.05 3.20
CA ASP A 227 4.10 5.06 3.76
C ASP A 227 3.62 4.53 5.10
N ILE A 228 3.42 3.21 5.18
CA ILE A 228 3.04 2.49 6.39
C ILE A 228 4.18 1.54 6.73
N ASP A 229 5.04 1.92 7.69
CA ASP A 229 6.27 1.21 8.05
C ASP A 229 6.14 0.55 9.43
N GLY A 230 6.04 -0.79 9.46
CA GLY A 230 5.97 -1.56 10.71
C GLY A 230 4.75 -1.29 11.58
N CYS A 231 3.64 -0.87 10.95
CA CYS A 231 2.39 -0.59 11.65
C CYS A 231 1.51 -1.84 11.78
N SER A 232 0.61 -1.82 12.77
CA SER A 232 -0.39 -2.86 12.98
C SER A 232 -1.80 -2.28 13.06
N ASN A 233 -2.81 -3.07 12.64
CA ASN A 233 -4.22 -2.70 12.71
C ASN A 233 -4.53 -1.41 11.94
N VAL A 234 -4.18 -1.39 10.65
CA VAL A 234 -4.29 -0.21 9.79
C VAL A 234 -5.48 -0.35 8.85
N VAL A 235 -6.24 0.72 8.68
CA VAL A 235 -7.29 0.85 7.68
C VAL A 235 -7.01 2.06 6.80
N VAL A 236 -6.90 1.83 5.49
CA VAL A 236 -6.83 2.87 4.46
C VAL A 236 -8.04 2.70 3.56
N ARG A 237 -8.90 3.71 3.47
CA ARG A 237 -10.09 3.59 2.63
C ARG A 237 -10.54 4.89 2.01
N ASP A 238 -11.23 4.75 0.87
CA ASP A 238 -11.88 5.86 0.17
C ASP A 238 -10.90 7.00 -0.19
N CYS A 239 -9.61 6.65 -0.43
CA CYS A 239 -8.54 7.62 -0.72
C CYS A 239 -8.30 7.75 -2.23
N ASP A 240 -7.94 8.96 -2.66
CA ASP A 240 -7.53 9.27 -4.03
C ASP A 240 -6.09 9.82 -4.02
N ILE A 241 -5.13 8.98 -4.45
CA ILE A 241 -3.70 9.25 -4.32
C ILE A 241 -3.06 9.36 -5.71
N ASP A 242 -2.50 10.52 -5.99
CA ASP A 242 -1.70 10.80 -7.19
C ASP A 242 -0.31 11.28 -6.75
N SER A 243 0.69 10.44 -6.94
CA SER A 243 2.06 10.63 -6.46
C SER A 243 3.10 10.50 -7.56
N GLU A 244 4.24 11.10 -7.31
CA GLU A 244 5.40 11.00 -8.20
C GLU A 244 6.17 9.69 -7.97
N ASP A 245 6.25 9.20 -6.75
CA ASP A 245 6.79 7.89 -6.40
C ASP A 245 5.65 6.94 -5.99
N ASP A 246 5.87 5.91 -5.18
CA ASP A 246 4.89 4.89 -4.84
C ASP A 246 3.60 5.51 -4.23
N ALA A 247 2.41 5.11 -4.72
CA ALA A 247 1.18 5.74 -4.23
C ALA A 247 0.82 5.26 -2.82
N VAL A 248 0.78 3.95 -2.61
CA VAL A 248 0.63 3.33 -1.29
C VAL A 248 1.74 2.33 -1.10
N CYS A 249 2.55 2.53 -0.06
CA CYS A 249 3.73 1.73 0.22
C CYS A 249 3.69 1.15 1.64
N LEU A 250 3.68 -0.19 1.75
CA LEU A 250 3.87 -0.87 3.02
C LEU A 250 5.35 -1.20 3.19
N LYS A 251 5.91 -0.89 4.34
CA LYS A 251 7.31 -1.15 4.72
C LYS A 251 7.36 -1.88 6.06
N SER A 252 8.47 -2.56 6.33
CA SER A 252 8.68 -3.26 7.60
C SER A 252 10.15 -3.16 8.05
N SER A 253 10.60 -1.93 8.28
CA SER A 253 11.98 -1.63 8.64
C SER A 253 12.34 -2.10 10.05
N GLY A 254 11.50 -1.79 11.03
CA GLY A 254 11.73 -2.05 12.46
C GLY A 254 10.82 -3.09 13.08
N ARG A 255 9.55 -3.11 12.64
CA ARG A 255 8.49 -4.02 13.12
C ARG A 255 7.79 -4.70 11.96
N LEU A 256 7.09 -5.80 12.26
CA LEU A 256 6.18 -6.47 11.33
C LEU A 256 5.06 -5.50 10.93
N CYS A 257 4.76 -5.40 9.63
CA CYS A 257 3.58 -4.71 9.14
C CYS A 257 2.44 -5.72 9.02
N GLU A 258 1.40 -5.58 9.83
CA GLU A 258 0.37 -6.60 9.93
C GLU A 258 -1.06 -6.07 10.16
N ASN A 259 -2.04 -6.92 9.79
CA ASN A 259 -3.47 -6.60 9.94
C ASN A 259 -3.83 -5.28 9.25
N VAL A 260 -3.52 -5.18 7.96
CA VAL A 260 -3.76 -3.99 7.15
C VAL A 260 -4.92 -4.24 6.19
N LEU A 261 -5.88 -3.34 6.16
CA LEU A 261 -6.94 -3.26 5.17
C LEU A 261 -6.77 -2.02 4.31
N ILE A 262 -6.68 -2.20 2.99
CA ILE A 262 -6.70 -1.12 2.00
C ILE A 262 -7.90 -1.36 1.09
N GLU A 263 -8.82 -0.40 1.01
CA GLU A 263 -10.03 -0.59 0.20
C GLU A 263 -10.57 0.69 -0.43
N ASN A 264 -11.26 0.54 -1.56
CA ASN A 264 -11.98 1.62 -2.25
C ASN A 264 -11.06 2.81 -2.63
N CYS A 265 -9.83 2.55 -3.02
CA CYS A 265 -8.89 3.61 -3.32
C CYS A 265 -8.66 3.74 -4.83
N ARG A 266 -8.42 4.97 -5.25
CA ARG A 266 -7.98 5.32 -6.59
C ARG A 266 -6.53 5.74 -6.55
N LEU A 267 -5.68 5.04 -7.31
CA LEU A 267 -4.23 5.18 -7.23
C LEU A 267 -3.64 5.51 -8.59
N ARG A 268 -2.79 6.52 -8.62
CA ARG A 268 -1.92 6.87 -9.74
C ARG A 268 -0.50 7.07 -9.23
N SER A 269 0.50 6.60 -9.98
CA SER A 269 1.90 6.74 -9.59
C SER A 269 2.82 6.84 -10.80
N THR A 270 3.89 7.61 -10.68
CA THR A 270 4.99 7.54 -11.65
C THR A 270 5.86 6.29 -11.43
N CYS A 271 5.78 5.67 -10.26
CA CYS A 271 6.42 4.40 -9.91
C CYS A 271 5.38 3.28 -9.73
N ASN A 272 5.16 2.80 -8.51
CA ASN A 272 4.26 1.70 -8.23
C ASN A 272 2.97 2.20 -7.56
N ALA A 273 1.81 1.68 -7.95
CA ALA A 273 0.56 2.09 -7.34
C ALA A 273 0.39 1.47 -5.94
N LEU A 274 0.58 0.16 -5.82
CA LEU A 274 0.59 -0.57 -4.55
C LEU A 274 1.92 -1.30 -4.42
N LYS A 275 2.69 -0.98 -3.39
CA LYS A 275 4.00 -1.60 -3.14
C LYS A 275 4.13 -2.12 -1.71
N PHE A 276 4.70 -3.31 -1.57
CA PHE A 276 5.16 -3.88 -0.31
C PHE A 276 6.68 -3.98 -0.40
N GLY A 277 7.38 -3.18 0.39
CA GLY A 277 8.83 -3.00 0.29
C GLY A 277 9.20 -1.52 -0.03
N THR A 278 10.41 -1.22 -0.44
CA THR A 278 11.56 -2.11 -0.50
C THR A 278 11.99 -2.61 0.89
N ALA A 279 11.89 -1.75 1.94
CA ALA A 279 12.22 -2.14 3.30
C ALA A 279 11.32 -3.28 3.78
N SER A 280 11.87 -4.49 3.88
CA SER A 280 11.15 -5.73 4.15
C SER A 280 11.88 -6.62 5.17
N VAL A 281 12.46 -5.99 6.21
CA VAL A 281 13.27 -6.66 7.24
C VAL A 281 12.43 -7.57 8.13
N LYS A 282 11.23 -7.12 8.53
CA LYS A 282 10.34 -7.88 9.43
C LYS A 282 9.19 -8.55 8.71
N GLY A 283 8.87 -8.12 7.49
CA GLY A 283 7.88 -8.73 6.62
C GLY A 283 6.46 -8.19 6.78
N PHE A 284 5.51 -8.90 6.15
CA PHE A 284 4.11 -8.49 6.00
C PHE A 284 3.19 -9.67 6.30
N LYS A 285 2.13 -9.44 7.10
CA LYS A 285 1.22 -10.51 7.50
C LYS A 285 -0.23 -10.04 7.59
N ASN A 286 -1.17 -10.90 7.15
CA ASN A 286 -2.61 -10.62 7.21
C ASN A 286 -2.97 -9.29 6.52
N ILE A 287 -2.60 -9.15 5.26
CA ILE A 287 -2.89 -7.95 4.48
C ILE A 287 -4.06 -8.22 3.54
N THR A 288 -5.06 -7.39 3.59
CA THR A 288 -6.21 -7.42 2.69
C THR A 288 -6.28 -6.13 1.89
N VAL A 289 -6.31 -6.27 0.56
CA VAL A 289 -6.47 -5.15 -0.36
C VAL A 289 -7.66 -5.44 -1.26
N ARG A 290 -8.58 -4.51 -1.43
CA ARG A 290 -9.75 -4.74 -2.27
C ARG A 290 -10.33 -3.46 -2.88
N ASN A 291 -10.93 -3.63 -4.06
CA ASN A 291 -11.63 -2.56 -4.77
C ASN A 291 -10.71 -1.35 -5.05
N LEU A 292 -9.65 -1.60 -5.83
CA LEU A 292 -8.72 -0.55 -6.27
C LEU A 292 -8.96 -0.20 -7.74
N GLU A 293 -8.96 1.09 -8.03
CA GLU A 293 -8.79 1.63 -9.37
C GLU A 293 -7.35 2.16 -9.51
N ILE A 294 -6.55 1.52 -10.37
CA ILE A 294 -5.16 1.88 -10.65
C ILE A 294 -5.08 2.41 -12.07
N HIS A 295 -4.50 3.57 -12.26
CA HIS A 295 -4.36 4.16 -13.59
C HIS A 295 -3.04 4.92 -13.74
N ASP A 296 -2.60 5.08 -14.98
CA ASP A 296 -1.41 5.86 -15.34
C ASP A 296 -0.18 5.57 -14.46
N THR A 297 0.07 4.27 -14.24
CA THR A 297 1.19 3.79 -13.43
C THR A 297 2.36 3.38 -14.35
N TYR A 298 3.56 3.82 -14.04
CA TYR A 298 4.70 3.69 -14.94
C TYR A 298 5.66 2.56 -14.58
N LEU A 299 5.57 1.98 -13.40
CA LEU A 299 6.18 0.70 -13.05
C LEU A 299 5.07 -0.32 -12.78
N SER A 300 4.87 -0.75 -11.54
CA SER A 300 3.93 -1.83 -11.25
C SER A 300 2.61 -1.36 -10.67
N GLY A 301 1.49 -1.93 -11.13
CA GLY A 301 0.21 -1.80 -10.46
C GLY A 301 0.25 -2.43 -9.07
N ILE A 302 0.82 -3.64 -8.98
CA ILE A 302 1.04 -4.38 -7.73
C ILE A 302 2.49 -4.84 -7.69
N ALA A 303 3.26 -4.41 -6.68
CA ALA A 303 4.62 -4.85 -6.39
C ALA A 303 4.71 -5.43 -4.98
N LEU A 304 5.03 -6.73 -4.86
CA LEU A 304 5.15 -7.44 -3.59
C LEU A 304 6.60 -7.94 -3.44
N GLU A 305 7.35 -7.34 -2.53
CA GLU A 305 8.79 -7.53 -2.45
C GLU A 305 9.22 -7.94 -1.04
N ILE A 306 9.98 -9.02 -0.96
CA ILE A 306 10.77 -9.40 0.22
C ILE A 306 12.22 -9.51 -0.23
N VAL A 307 13.06 -8.58 0.21
CA VAL A 307 14.47 -8.50 -0.21
C VAL A 307 15.45 -8.27 0.95
N ASP A 308 14.93 -8.05 2.15
CA ASP A 308 15.74 -7.74 3.35
C ASP A 308 15.60 -8.81 4.46
N GLY A 309 15.11 -10.01 4.13
CA GLY A 309 15.08 -11.14 5.05
C GLY A 309 13.76 -11.38 5.79
N GLY A 310 12.75 -10.53 5.58
CA GLY A 310 11.43 -10.69 6.20
C GLY A 310 10.59 -11.82 5.60
N VAL A 311 9.40 -12.00 6.13
CA VAL A 311 8.44 -13.02 5.71
C VAL A 311 7.15 -12.36 5.25
N MET A 312 6.62 -12.78 4.10
CA MET A 312 5.30 -12.36 3.61
C MET A 312 4.33 -13.53 3.69
N GLU A 313 3.25 -13.37 4.45
CA GLU A 313 2.25 -14.40 4.68
C GLU A 313 0.83 -13.84 4.64
N ASN A 314 -0.10 -14.62 4.09
CA ASN A 314 -1.53 -14.31 4.08
C ASN A 314 -1.85 -12.92 3.50
N VAL A 315 -1.47 -12.71 2.24
CA VAL A 315 -1.74 -11.49 1.47
C VAL A 315 -2.87 -11.77 0.48
N ASN A 316 -3.96 -11.03 0.58
CA ASN A 316 -5.14 -11.18 -0.26
C ASN A 316 -5.46 -9.86 -0.97
N ILE A 317 -5.35 -9.86 -2.30
CA ILE A 317 -5.63 -8.70 -3.15
C ILE A 317 -6.78 -9.06 -4.08
N SER A 318 -7.84 -8.24 -4.13
CA SER A 318 -9.01 -8.57 -4.94
C SER A 318 -9.72 -7.35 -5.52
N LYS A 319 -10.46 -7.55 -6.63
CA LYS A 319 -11.26 -6.51 -7.28
C LYS A 319 -10.40 -5.30 -7.66
N VAL A 320 -9.39 -5.52 -8.50
CA VAL A 320 -8.48 -4.47 -8.97
C VAL A 320 -8.69 -4.23 -10.45
N ARG A 321 -8.94 -2.99 -10.81
CA ARG A 321 -8.99 -2.54 -12.19
C ARG A 321 -7.77 -1.67 -12.48
N MET A 322 -6.95 -2.08 -13.46
CA MET A 322 -5.76 -1.35 -13.89
C MET A 322 -5.96 -0.84 -15.31
N THR A 323 -5.75 0.45 -15.51
CA THR A 323 -5.73 1.05 -16.85
C THR A 323 -4.42 1.81 -17.03
N THR A 324 -3.80 1.68 -18.22
CA THR A 324 -2.54 2.39 -18.52
C THR A 324 -1.40 2.11 -17.50
N THR A 325 -1.22 0.83 -17.13
CA THR A 325 -0.16 0.38 -16.23
C THR A 325 0.94 -0.31 -17.02
N ASN A 326 2.22 -0.07 -16.73
CA ASN A 326 3.33 -0.70 -17.47
C ASN A 326 3.57 -2.16 -17.06
N ASN A 327 3.30 -2.51 -15.81
CA ASN A 327 3.42 -3.86 -15.28
C ASN A 327 2.23 -4.18 -14.38
N PRO A 328 1.51 -5.29 -14.57
CA PRO A 328 0.34 -5.58 -13.75
C PRO A 328 0.69 -6.14 -12.37
N VAL A 329 1.73 -7.00 -12.31
CA VAL A 329 2.13 -7.70 -11.08
C VAL A 329 3.61 -8.00 -11.08
N PHE A 330 4.28 -7.66 -9.99
CA PHE A 330 5.67 -7.93 -9.70
C PHE A 330 5.77 -8.54 -8.31
N ILE A 331 6.08 -9.84 -8.23
CA ILE A 331 6.31 -10.56 -6.96
C ILE A 331 7.77 -10.97 -6.93
N ARG A 332 8.52 -10.47 -5.95
CA ARG A 332 9.97 -10.65 -5.88
C ARG A 332 10.45 -11.06 -4.51
N LEU A 333 11.07 -12.24 -4.44
CA LEU A 333 11.96 -12.60 -3.36
C LEU A 333 13.41 -12.32 -3.80
N GLY A 334 14.11 -11.48 -3.05
CA GLY A 334 15.52 -11.14 -3.26
C GLY A 334 16.33 -11.33 -1.97
N HIS A 335 17.58 -10.90 -1.99
CA HIS A 335 18.49 -10.98 -0.85
C HIS A 335 19.45 -9.78 -0.85
N ARG A 336 18.89 -8.61 -0.58
CA ARG A 336 19.67 -7.35 -0.62
C ARG A 336 20.61 -7.22 0.58
N ASN A 337 20.19 -7.71 1.74
CA ASN A 337 20.99 -7.72 2.97
C ASN A 337 21.81 -9.01 3.04
N ALA A 338 22.99 -9.01 2.44
CA ALA A 338 23.84 -10.19 2.31
C ALA A 338 24.21 -10.87 3.64
N ASP A 339 24.28 -10.11 4.74
CA ASP A 339 24.58 -10.61 6.09
C ASP A 339 23.37 -11.18 6.85
N GLY A 340 22.16 -11.03 6.29
CA GLY A 340 20.92 -11.51 6.88
C GLY A 340 20.42 -12.80 6.24
N PRO A 341 19.30 -13.36 6.73
CA PRO A 341 18.64 -14.50 6.09
C PRO A 341 18.03 -14.09 4.75
N VAL A 342 17.88 -15.07 3.85
CA VAL A 342 16.94 -14.95 2.75
C VAL A 342 15.54 -15.04 3.33
N GLY A 343 14.68 -14.06 3.03
CA GLY A 343 13.31 -14.06 3.47
C GLY A 343 12.43 -15.12 2.78
N SER A 344 11.12 -14.99 2.92
CA SER A 344 10.18 -15.86 2.22
C SER A 344 8.91 -15.13 1.80
N ILE A 345 8.31 -15.60 0.71
CA ILE A 345 6.96 -15.21 0.27
C ILE A 345 6.14 -16.48 0.19
N ASP A 346 5.07 -16.57 0.99
CA ASP A 346 4.19 -17.75 1.05
C ASP A 346 2.74 -17.34 1.29
N GLY A 347 1.82 -17.79 0.44
CA GLY A 347 0.40 -17.53 0.62
C GLY A 347 -0.06 -16.13 0.13
N VAL A 348 0.12 -15.87 -1.16
CA VAL A 348 -0.38 -14.67 -1.84
C VAL A 348 -1.55 -15.06 -2.76
N THR A 349 -2.68 -14.41 -2.62
CA THR A 349 -3.82 -14.55 -3.53
C THR A 349 -4.15 -13.21 -4.17
N ILE A 350 -4.16 -13.17 -5.50
CA ILE A 350 -4.58 -12.01 -6.29
C ILE A 350 -5.77 -12.44 -7.15
N SER A 351 -6.94 -11.84 -6.96
CA SER A 351 -8.16 -12.26 -7.63
C SER A 351 -8.99 -11.11 -8.20
N ASP A 352 -9.81 -11.44 -9.20
CA ASP A 352 -10.76 -10.49 -9.80
C ASP A 352 -10.06 -9.24 -10.33
N VAL A 353 -9.05 -9.44 -11.19
CA VAL A 353 -8.21 -8.37 -11.73
C VAL A 353 -8.43 -8.22 -13.22
N THR A 354 -8.58 -6.97 -13.66
CA THR A 354 -8.45 -6.59 -15.08
C THR A 354 -7.30 -5.61 -15.23
N ALA A 355 -6.40 -5.87 -16.20
CA ALA A 355 -5.23 -5.05 -16.42
C ALA A 355 -5.03 -4.74 -17.91
N GLU A 356 -4.87 -3.47 -18.22
CA GLU A 356 -4.51 -2.97 -19.53
C GLU A 356 -3.10 -2.38 -19.50
N ILE A 357 -2.21 -2.94 -20.31
CA ILE A 357 -0.82 -2.53 -20.44
C ILE A 357 -0.61 -2.03 -21.88
N PRO A 358 -1.03 -0.79 -22.19
CA PRO A 358 -0.97 -0.27 -23.54
C PRO A 358 0.45 0.15 -23.95
N ASN A 359 0.71 0.20 -25.25
CA ASN A 359 1.86 0.93 -25.77
C ASN A 359 1.66 2.42 -25.55
N ARG A 360 2.54 3.05 -24.79
CA ARG A 360 2.52 4.49 -24.58
C ARG A 360 3.35 5.19 -25.66
N PRO A 361 2.86 6.28 -26.27
CA PRO A 361 3.66 7.05 -27.20
C PRO A 361 4.84 7.73 -26.48
N LYS A 362 5.99 7.82 -27.16
CA LYS A 362 7.20 8.45 -26.61
C LYS A 362 6.95 9.88 -26.11
N SER A 363 6.06 10.63 -26.77
CA SER A 363 5.67 11.98 -26.39
C SER A 363 5.03 12.09 -25.01
N GLU A 364 4.44 11.01 -24.51
CA GLU A 364 3.92 10.97 -23.14
C GLU A 364 5.06 10.94 -22.12
N MET A 365 6.17 10.29 -22.48
CA MET A 365 7.36 10.20 -21.67
C MET A 365 8.12 11.52 -21.58
N ASP A 366 8.01 12.37 -22.59
CA ASP A 366 8.68 13.67 -22.63
C ASP A 366 8.10 14.67 -21.61
N LYS A 367 6.92 14.37 -21.04
CA LYS A 367 6.30 15.15 -19.96
C LYS A 367 7.01 14.98 -18.62
N PHE A 368 7.80 13.92 -18.46
CA PHE A 368 8.51 13.65 -17.22
C PHE A 368 9.93 14.25 -17.20
N PRO A 369 10.45 14.60 -16.02
CA PRO A 369 11.85 14.96 -15.86
C PRO A 369 12.77 13.91 -16.45
N SER A 370 13.92 14.34 -16.99
CA SER A 370 14.84 13.47 -17.75
C SER A 370 15.35 12.25 -16.97
N TYR A 371 15.44 12.36 -15.65
CA TYR A 371 15.88 11.27 -14.77
C TYR A 371 14.82 10.16 -14.64
N TRP A 372 13.52 10.46 -14.85
CA TRP A 372 12.44 9.47 -14.81
C TRP A 372 12.19 8.80 -16.16
N ARG A 373 12.56 9.43 -17.27
CA ARG A 373 12.26 8.93 -18.63
C ARG A 373 12.77 7.52 -18.89
N HIS A 374 13.88 7.14 -18.28
CA HIS A 374 14.44 5.79 -18.43
C HIS A 374 13.66 4.73 -17.63
N LEU A 375 12.87 5.13 -16.63
CA LEU A 375 12.03 4.24 -15.85
C LEU A 375 10.75 3.85 -16.58
N CYS A 376 10.27 4.71 -17.42
CA CYS A 376 8.93 4.69 -17.97
C CYS A 376 8.79 4.11 -19.39
N THR A 377 9.85 3.57 -20.01
CA THR A 377 9.90 3.46 -21.48
C THR A 377 9.41 2.15 -22.09
N THR A 378 9.05 1.12 -21.30
CA THR A 378 8.71 -0.18 -21.89
C THR A 378 7.57 -0.89 -21.17
N LEU A 379 6.81 -1.63 -21.97
CA LEU A 379 5.89 -2.64 -21.49
C LEU A 379 6.68 -3.70 -20.71
N ILE A 380 6.38 -3.86 -19.43
CA ILE A 380 7.12 -4.74 -18.53
C ILE A 380 6.32 -6.01 -18.30
N THR A 381 6.97 -7.16 -18.47
CA THR A 381 6.38 -8.47 -18.23
C THR A 381 5.98 -8.62 -16.76
N GLY A 382 4.77 -9.09 -16.48
CA GLY A 382 4.40 -9.52 -15.13
C GLY A 382 5.31 -10.64 -14.64
N SER A 383 5.74 -10.62 -13.37
CA SER A 383 6.66 -11.65 -12.91
C SER A 383 6.45 -12.11 -11.47
N ILE A 384 6.77 -13.41 -11.23
CA ILE A 384 6.79 -14.04 -9.91
C ILE A 384 8.14 -14.75 -9.80
N THR A 385 9.06 -14.19 -9.01
CA THR A 385 10.45 -14.63 -9.01
C THR A 385 11.00 -14.83 -7.61
N GLY A 386 11.44 -16.06 -7.34
CA GLY A 386 12.25 -16.42 -6.17
C GLY A 386 13.75 -16.33 -6.46
N LEU A 387 14.52 -17.07 -5.67
CA LEU A 387 15.96 -17.29 -5.85
C LEU A 387 16.26 -18.79 -5.88
N PRO A 388 17.38 -19.21 -6.47
CA PRO A 388 17.81 -20.61 -6.42
C PRO A 388 17.81 -21.15 -4.99
N GLY A 389 17.09 -22.24 -4.75
CA GLY A 389 16.91 -22.84 -3.41
C GLY A 389 15.92 -22.13 -2.49
N HIS A 390 15.44 -20.94 -2.85
CA HIS A 390 14.46 -20.14 -2.08
C HIS A 390 13.28 -19.76 -2.99
N PRO A 391 12.35 -20.68 -3.25
CA PRO A 391 11.22 -20.40 -4.12
C PRO A 391 10.18 -19.49 -3.45
N VAL A 392 9.51 -18.68 -4.25
CA VAL A 392 8.24 -18.08 -3.88
C VAL A 392 7.18 -19.17 -3.81
N ARG A 393 6.38 -19.23 -2.74
CA ARG A 393 5.44 -20.32 -2.50
C ARG A 393 3.99 -19.89 -2.49
N ASN A 394 3.12 -20.82 -2.93
CA ASN A 394 1.67 -20.74 -2.78
C ASN A 394 1.06 -19.41 -3.28
N VAL A 395 1.39 -19.04 -4.53
CA VAL A 395 0.81 -17.87 -5.18
C VAL A 395 -0.37 -18.28 -6.07
N THR A 396 -1.50 -17.66 -5.87
CA THR A 396 -2.72 -17.87 -6.66
C THR A 396 -3.11 -16.61 -7.42
N LEU A 397 -3.22 -16.70 -8.75
CA LEU A 397 -3.91 -15.72 -9.58
C LEU A 397 -5.26 -16.30 -10.03
N ARG A 398 -6.36 -15.65 -9.66
CA ARG A 398 -7.72 -16.11 -9.98
C ARG A 398 -8.54 -15.01 -10.65
N ASN A 399 -9.33 -15.39 -11.69
CA ASN A 399 -10.13 -14.42 -12.43
C ASN A 399 -9.28 -13.21 -12.88
N PHE A 400 -8.16 -13.49 -13.52
CA PHE A 400 -7.17 -12.47 -13.88
C PHE A 400 -7.14 -12.30 -15.40
N ALA A 401 -7.55 -11.13 -15.88
CA ALA A 401 -7.54 -10.81 -17.29
C ALA A 401 -6.54 -9.70 -17.61
N MET A 402 -5.64 -9.93 -18.55
CA MET A 402 -4.63 -8.98 -18.96
C MET A 402 -4.61 -8.78 -20.48
N THR A 403 -4.59 -7.52 -20.88
CA THR A 403 -4.36 -7.12 -22.28
C THR A 403 -3.05 -6.34 -22.38
N TYR A 404 -2.12 -6.87 -23.15
CA TYR A 404 -0.79 -6.34 -23.31
C TYR A 404 -0.59 -5.70 -24.69
N GLY A 405 0.07 -4.54 -24.78
CA GLY A 405 0.21 -3.79 -26.03
C GLY A 405 1.11 -4.43 -27.08
N GLY A 406 2.12 -5.19 -26.63
CA GLY A 406 3.12 -5.81 -27.50
C GLY A 406 4.27 -4.85 -27.86
N ILE A 407 5.50 -5.39 -28.00
CA ILE A 407 6.72 -4.61 -28.28
C ILE A 407 7.26 -4.75 -29.72
N GLY A 408 6.53 -5.43 -30.59
CA GLY A 408 6.89 -5.61 -32.00
C GLY A 408 7.47 -6.98 -32.34
N ASP A 409 8.02 -7.09 -33.55
CA ASP A 409 8.40 -8.37 -34.19
C ASP A 409 9.91 -8.71 -34.03
N ALA A 410 10.75 -7.76 -33.71
CA ALA A 410 12.19 -7.96 -33.69
C ALA A 410 12.82 -7.67 -32.32
N PRO A 411 13.76 -8.52 -31.85
CA PRO A 411 14.48 -8.25 -30.62
C PRO A 411 15.41 -7.05 -30.78
N LYS A 412 15.56 -6.29 -29.70
CA LYS A 412 16.53 -5.21 -29.56
C LYS A 412 17.76 -5.70 -28.80
N PRO A 413 18.90 -4.99 -28.82
CA PRO A 413 20.13 -5.46 -28.17
C PRO A 413 20.04 -5.77 -26.68
N ASP A 414 19.15 -5.08 -25.96
CA ASP A 414 18.90 -5.25 -24.51
C ASP A 414 17.84 -6.31 -24.19
N HIS A 415 17.30 -6.99 -25.21
CA HIS A 415 16.28 -8.01 -25.04
C HIS A 415 16.90 -9.36 -24.70
N LEU A 416 16.40 -10.00 -23.65
CA LEU A 416 16.70 -11.40 -23.38
C LEU A 416 15.92 -12.29 -24.35
N LEU A 417 16.57 -13.33 -24.84
CA LEU A 417 16.00 -14.23 -25.84
C LEU A 417 15.53 -15.53 -25.22
N LEU A 418 14.49 -16.12 -25.79
CA LEU A 418 13.95 -17.39 -25.37
C LEU A 418 14.99 -18.52 -25.43
N GLU A 419 15.97 -18.43 -26.32
CA GLU A 419 17.07 -19.37 -26.49
C GLU A 419 18.15 -19.26 -25.40
N ASN A 420 18.09 -18.24 -24.55
CA ASN A 420 19.12 -17.91 -23.57
C ASN A 420 18.53 -17.69 -22.17
N LEU A 421 17.60 -18.57 -21.73
CA LEU A 421 16.97 -18.45 -20.40
C LEU A 421 18.01 -18.43 -19.27
N GLU A 422 19.11 -19.15 -19.43
CA GLU A 422 20.23 -19.20 -18.48
C GLU A 422 20.96 -17.86 -18.32
N LYS A 423 20.78 -16.92 -19.26
CA LYS A 423 21.39 -15.57 -19.19
C LYS A 423 20.53 -14.58 -18.43
N ILE A 424 19.29 -14.95 -18.03
CA ILE A 424 18.46 -14.07 -17.21
C ILE A 424 19.10 -13.96 -15.82
N PRO A 425 19.52 -12.75 -15.39
CA PRO A 425 20.26 -12.60 -14.15
C PRO A 425 19.34 -12.85 -12.93
N GLU A 426 19.91 -13.37 -11.85
CA GLU A 426 19.16 -13.55 -10.60
C GLU A 426 18.88 -12.20 -9.89
N CYS A 427 19.73 -11.23 -10.05
CA CYS A 427 19.60 -9.90 -9.43
C CYS A 427 19.33 -9.95 -7.92
N ALA A 428 19.93 -10.93 -7.21
CA ALA A 428 19.59 -11.23 -5.81
C ALA A 428 19.75 -9.99 -4.88
N GLN A 429 20.82 -9.24 -5.09
CA GLN A 429 21.19 -8.06 -4.27
C GLN A 429 20.73 -6.72 -4.86
N SER A 430 20.10 -6.75 -6.03
CA SER A 430 19.67 -5.51 -6.69
C SER A 430 18.47 -4.88 -5.99
N TYR A 431 18.35 -3.56 -6.13
CA TYR A 431 17.12 -2.87 -5.76
C TYR A 431 15.95 -3.44 -6.59
N PRO A 432 14.84 -3.87 -5.94
CA PRO A 432 13.77 -4.57 -6.64
C PRO A 432 12.88 -3.59 -7.39
N GLU A 433 12.92 -3.69 -8.70
CA GLU A 433 12.00 -3.01 -9.60
C GLU A 433 11.64 -3.93 -10.75
N SER A 434 10.42 -3.86 -11.24
CA SER A 434 9.89 -4.79 -12.25
C SER A 434 10.73 -4.88 -13.53
N LYS A 435 11.54 -3.86 -13.83
CA LYS A 435 12.46 -3.81 -14.98
C LYS A 435 13.87 -4.35 -14.69
N MET A 436 14.16 -4.81 -13.47
CA MET A 436 15.51 -5.21 -13.03
C MET A 436 16.14 -6.32 -13.89
N PHE A 437 15.32 -7.12 -14.54
CA PHE A 437 15.76 -8.21 -15.42
C PHE A 437 15.98 -7.79 -16.87
N GLY A 438 15.78 -6.51 -17.23
CA GLY A 438 15.69 -6.10 -18.63
C GLY A 438 14.40 -6.58 -19.31
N VAL A 439 14.41 -6.65 -20.63
CA VAL A 439 13.23 -7.11 -21.39
C VAL A 439 13.20 -8.62 -21.43
N LEU A 440 12.37 -9.22 -20.59
CA LEU A 440 12.20 -10.67 -20.48
C LEU A 440 11.66 -11.31 -21.78
N PRO A 441 11.96 -12.62 -22.03
CA PRO A 441 11.52 -13.33 -23.22
C PRO A 441 10.04 -13.75 -23.21
N ALA A 442 9.26 -13.31 -22.23
CA ALA A 442 7.81 -13.46 -22.18
C ALA A 442 7.11 -12.09 -22.22
N TRP A 443 5.95 -11.99 -22.88
CA TRP A 443 5.20 -10.75 -22.86
C TRP A 443 4.17 -10.69 -21.72
N GLY A 444 3.61 -11.80 -21.32
CA GLY A 444 2.56 -11.87 -20.31
C GLY A 444 3.11 -12.09 -18.91
N LEU A 445 3.58 -13.30 -18.64
CA LEU A 445 4.08 -13.69 -17.32
C LEU A 445 5.42 -14.41 -17.41
N TYR A 446 6.30 -14.12 -16.47
CA TYR A 446 7.55 -14.83 -16.24
C TYR A 446 7.60 -15.30 -14.78
N CYS A 447 7.59 -16.62 -14.58
CA CYS A 447 7.63 -17.23 -13.25
C CYS A 447 8.92 -18.04 -13.12
N ARG A 448 9.74 -17.75 -12.11
CA ARG A 448 11.01 -18.44 -11.88
C ARG A 448 11.26 -18.71 -10.41
N HIS A 449 11.83 -19.88 -10.10
CA HIS A 449 12.08 -20.33 -8.73
C HIS A 449 10.81 -20.22 -7.87
N ALA A 450 9.79 -21.00 -8.23
CA ALA A 450 8.51 -20.95 -7.54
C ALA A 450 7.92 -22.34 -7.28
N GLU A 451 7.08 -22.45 -6.26
CA GLU A 451 6.44 -23.71 -5.86
C GLU A 451 4.97 -23.46 -5.47
N GLY A 452 4.06 -24.33 -5.93
CA GLY A 452 2.64 -24.21 -5.59
C GLY A 452 1.94 -23.05 -6.31
N LEU A 453 2.31 -22.78 -7.57
CA LEU A 453 1.63 -21.75 -8.35
C LEU A 453 0.27 -22.25 -8.86
N THR A 454 -0.77 -21.48 -8.61
CA THR A 454 -2.12 -21.76 -9.11
C THR A 454 -2.64 -20.60 -9.95
N PHE A 455 -3.01 -20.91 -11.19
CA PHE A 455 -3.66 -19.99 -12.11
C PHE A 455 -5.05 -20.53 -12.43
N GLU A 456 -6.09 -19.81 -12.02
CA GLU A 456 -7.48 -20.23 -12.19
C GLU A 456 -8.28 -19.14 -12.91
N ASN A 457 -8.85 -19.49 -14.08
CA ASN A 457 -9.58 -18.55 -14.92
C ASN A 457 -8.75 -17.29 -15.25
N VAL A 458 -7.57 -17.52 -15.85
CA VAL A 458 -6.64 -16.47 -16.27
C VAL A 458 -6.69 -16.29 -17.77
N THR A 459 -6.81 -15.06 -18.24
CA THR A 459 -6.84 -14.74 -19.67
C THR A 459 -5.72 -13.78 -20.03
N LEU A 460 -4.86 -14.18 -20.94
CA LEU A 460 -3.79 -13.36 -21.50
C LEU A 460 -4.09 -13.01 -22.96
N ARG A 461 -4.01 -11.74 -23.28
CA ARG A 461 -4.17 -11.21 -24.64
C ARG A 461 -3.04 -10.24 -24.96
N VAL A 462 -2.47 -10.33 -26.16
CA VAL A 462 -1.65 -9.26 -26.73
C VAL A 462 -2.45 -8.58 -27.85
N SER A 463 -2.58 -7.25 -27.79
CA SER A 463 -3.36 -6.48 -28.77
C SER A 463 -2.55 -6.09 -30.01
N GLY A 464 -1.22 -5.94 -29.86
CA GLY A 464 -0.29 -5.64 -30.94
C GLY A 464 0.53 -6.87 -31.33
N ARG A 465 1.69 -6.60 -31.98
CA ARG A 465 2.68 -7.65 -32.28
C ARG A 465 3.66 -7.81 -31.13
N ASP A 466 3.97 -9.05 -30.81
CA ASP A 466 5.04 -9.37 -29.87
C ASP A 466 5.75 -10.67 -30.28
N TYR A 467 7.07 -10.62 -30.37
CA TYR A 467 7.87 -11.76 -30.79
C TYR A 467 8.12 -12.78 -29.67
N ARG A 468 7.78 -12.44 -28.43
CA ARG A 468 8.06 -13.27 -27.25
C ARG A 468 6.98 -14.35 -27.04
N ALA A 469 7.28 -15.34 -26.22
CA ALA A 469 6.28 -16.27 -25.69
C ALA A 469 5.24 -15.53 -24.82
N ALA A 470 4.06 -16.10 -24.64
CA ALA A 470 3.06 -15.49 -23.75
C ALA A 470 3.45 -15.67 -22.28
N VAL A 471 3.92 -16.87 -21.92
CA VAL A 471 4.30 -17.21 -20.54
C VAL A 471 5.49 -18.16 -20.51
N ILE A 472 6.35 -17.97 -19.52
CA ILE A 472 7.47 -18.86 -19.22
C ILE A 472 7.41 -19.25 -17.75
N PHE A 473 7.49 -20.55 -17.49
CA PHE A 473 7.70 -21.16 -16.18
C PHE A 473 9.10 -21.77 -16.18
N ASP A 474 9.98 -21.31 -15.30
CA ASP A 474 11.39 -21.66 -15.23
C ASP A 474 11.76 -22.06 -13.80
N ASP A 475 12.17 -23.30 -13.58
CA ASP A 475 12.33 -23.92 -12.25
C ASP A 475 11.08 -23.74 -11.36
N VAL A 476 9.97 -24.36 -11.80
CA VAL A 476 8.69 -24.28 -11.09
C VAL A 476 8.21 -25.68 -10.69
N ARG A 477 7.76 -25.84 -9.43
CA ARG A 477 7.18 -27.08 -8.91
C ARG A 477 5.73 -26.86 -8.52
N ASP A 478 4.92 -27.93 -8.64
CA ASP A 478 3.49 -27.90 -8.28
C ASP A 478 2.72 -26.77 -8.98
N LEU A 479 2.77 -26.78 -10.33
CA LEU A 479 2.08 -25.81 -11.17
C LEU A 479 0.67 -26.27 -11.51
N LYS A 480 -0.34 -25.47 -11.21
CA LYS A 480 -1.72 -25.72 -11.61
C LYS A 480 -2.23 -24.61 -12.52
N LEU A 481 -2.54 -24.97 -13.77
CA LEU A 481 -3.22 -24.11 -14.74
C LEU A 481 -4.64 -24.67 -14.97
N ASN A 482 -5.66 -23.94 -14.56
CA ASN A 482 -7.06 -24.30 -14.77
C ASN A 482 -7.78 -23.16 -15.47
N ARG A 483 -8.25 -23.38 -16.71
CA ARG A 483 -8.78 -22.33 -17.59
C ARG A 483 -7.79 -21.16 -17.72
N PHE A 484 -6.57 -21.49 -18.09
CA PHE A 484 -5.52 -20.52 -18.42
C PHE A 484 -5.52 -20.31 -19.92
N ASP A 485 -6.20 -19.27 -20.37
CA ASP A 485 -6.48 -19.02 -21.77
C ASP A 485 -5.52 -17.99 -22.34
N ILE A 486 -4.84 -18.33 -23.43
CA ILE A 486 -4.01 -17.42 -24.21
C ILE A 486 -4.73 -17.14 -25.51
N LEU A 487 -5.27 -15.93 -25.67
CA LEU A 487 -6.19 -15.59 -26.76
C LEU A 487 -5.50 -15.07 -28.02
N SER A 488 -4.24 -14.69 -27.94
CA SER A 488 -3.45 -14.21 -29.08
C SER A 488 -2.04 -14.74 -29.03
N ALA A 489 -1.50 -15.05 -30.19
CA ALA A 489 -0.16 -15.59 -30.31
C ALA A 489 0.85 -14.46 -30.59
N GLY A 490 1.84 -14.35 -29.70
CA GLY A 490 3.12 -13.76 -30.04
C GLY A 490 3.96 -14.77 -30.82
N ARG A 491 5.16 -15.07 -30.34
CA ARG A 491 6.04 -16.09 -30.89
C ARG A 491 5.54 -17.51 -30.59
N LYS A 492 5.93 -18.46 -31.41
CA LYS A 492 5.82 -19.90 -31.16
C LYS A 492 7.11 -20.42 -30.50
N PRO A 493 7.12 -21.15 -29.38
CA PRO A 493 5.94 -21.63 -28.64
C PRO A 493 5.25 -20.53 -27.86
N VAL A 494 3.98 -20.77 -27.51
CA VAL A 494 3.18 -19.79 -26.77
C VAL A 494 3.49 -19.87 -25.27
N MET A 495 3.71 -21.06 -24.75
CA MET A 495 4.07 -21.36 -23.36
C MET A 495 5.38 -22.16 -23.32
N VAL A 496 6.26 -21.81 -22.41
CA VAL A 496 7.51 -22.54 -22.16
C VAL A 496 7.50 -23.08 -20.74
N LEU A 497 7.80 -24.39 -20.61
CA LEU A 497 8.02 -25.08 -19.35
C LEU A 497 9.49 -25.52 -19.31
N ASN A 498 10.33 -24.83 -18.56
CA ASN A 498 11.74 -25.15 -18.39
C ASN A 498 11.99 -25.59 -16.95
N ASP A 499 12.51 -26.81 -16.77
CA ASP A 499 12.73 -27.43 -15.44
C ASP A 499 11.47 -27.44 -14.54
N VAL A 500 10.30 -27.68 -15.14
CA VAL A 500 9.02 -27.72 -14.43
C VAL A 500 8.69 -29.14 -13.98
N ALA A 501 8.29 -29.30 -12.74
CA ALA A 501 7.89 -30.59 -12.19
C ALA A 501 6.50 -30.55 -11.54
N ARG A 502 5.72 -31.64 -11.73
CA ARG A 502 4.34 -31.78 -11.19
C ARG A 502 3.42 -30.66 -11.65
N ALA A 503 3.18 -30.59 -12.96
CA ALA A 503 2.28 -29.61 -13.55
C ALA A 503 0.95 -30.22 -14.00
N ALA A 504 -0.17 -29.59 -13.67
CA ALA A 504 -1.51 -29.94 -14.16
C ALA A 504 -2.07 -28.82 -15.03
N ILE A 505 -2.41 -29.11 -16.29
CA ILE A 505 -2.91 -28.15 -17.28
C ILE A 505 -4.32 -28.56 -17.68
N ILE A 506 -5.32 -27.87 -17.15
CA ILE A 506 -6.72 -28.30 -17.13
C ILE A 506 -7.57 -27.27 -17.90
N GLN A 507 -8.34 -27.72 -18.91
CA GLN A 507 -9.32 -26.91 -19.64
C GLN A 507 -8.76 -25.59 -20.21
N CYS A 508 -7.49 -25.56 -20.58
CA CYS A 508 -6.84 -24.36 -21.14
C CYS A 508 -7.08 -24.26 -22.65
N LYS A 509 -7.41 -23.06 -23.14
CA LYS A 509 -7.57 -22.80 -24.57
C LYS A 509 -6.26 -22.31 -25.17
N GLN A 510 -5.94 -22.85 -26.34
CA GLN A 510 -4.76 -22.49 -27.12
C GLN A 510 -5.14 -21.77 -28.42
N PRO A 511 -4.32 -20.86 -28.90
CA PRO A 511 -4.50 -20.30 -30.25
C PRO A 511 -4.35 -21.40 -31.30
N GLY A 512 -5.26 -21.43 -32.28
CA GLY A 512 -5.21 -22.41 -33.37
C GLY A 512 -3.93 -22.31 -34.21
N GLY A 513 -3.43 -23.45 -34.70
CA GLY A 513 -2.29 -23.52 -35.62
C GLY A 513 -0.93 -23.17 -35.05
N VAL A 514 -0.75 -23.17 -33.74
CA VAL A 514 0.50 -22.78 -33.04
C VAL A 514 1.02 -23.92 -32.19
N LYS A 515 2.37 -24.12 -32.13
CA LYS A 515 2.97 -24.94 -31.08
C LYS A 515 2.65 -24.29 -29.74
N TRP A 516 1.88 -24.97 -28.92
CA TRP A 516 1.40 -24.39 -27.68
C TRP A 516 2.43 -24.43 -26.57
N ILE A 517 2.91 -25.62 -26.24
CA ILE A 517 3.84 -25.83 -25.12
C ILE A 517 5.18 -26.29 -25.66
N ASP A 518 6.24 -25.69 -25.17
CA ASP A 518 7.61 -26.15 -25.31
C ASP A 518 8.12 -26.62 -23.95
N ARG A 519 8.53 -27.91 -23.90
CA ARG A 519 9.09 -28.50 -22.69
C ARG A 519 10.61 -28.56 -22.83
N ARG A 520 11.31 -28.00 -21.84
CA ARG A 520 12.77 -27.91 -21.83
C ARG A 520 13.34 -28.39 -20.50
N GLY A 521 14.66 -28.54 -20.46
CA GLY A 521 15.41 -28.98 -19.29
C GLY A 521 14.87 -30.28 -18.69
N GLY A 522 14.82 -30.36 -17.37
CA GLY A 522 14.31 -31.51 -16.60
C GLY A 522 12.79 -31.55 -16.45
N THR A 523 12.01 -30.90 -17.34
CA THR A 523 10.54 -30.85 -17.24
C THR A 523 9.90 -32.23 -17.28
N LYS A 524 9.18 -32.60 -16.22
CA LYS A 524 8.56 -33.91 -16.02
C LYS A 524 7.21 -33.81 -15.29
N ASP A 525 6.48 -34.91 -15.27
CA ASP A 525 5.20 -35.05 -14.56
C ASP A 525 4.18 -33.94 -14.94
N VAL A 526 4.06 -33.68 -16.25
CA VAL A 526 3.10 -32.75 -16.82
C VAL A 526 1.88 -33.49 -17.30
N VAL A 527 0.75 -33.29 -16.65
CA VAL A 527 -0.52 -33.95 -16.96
C VAL A 527 -1.54 -32.99 -17.58
N PHE A 528 -2.40 -33.56 -18.43
CA PHE A 528 -3.51 -32.87 -19.12
C PHE A 528 -4.78 -33.65 -18.81
N PRO A 529 -5.33 -33.51 -17.59
CA PRO A 529 -6.53 -34.23 -17.17
C PRO A 529 -7.80 -33.75 -17.88
#